data_d5baa6ab4917102d4f0bbeefcd8da462
#
_entry.id   d5baa6ab4917102d4f0bbeefcd8da462
#
_cell.length_a   1.000
_cell.length_b   1.000
_cell.length_c   1.000
_cell.angle_alpha   90.00
_cell.angle_beta   90.00
_cell.angle_gamma   90.00
#
_symmetry.space_group_name_H-M   'P 1'
#
loop_
_entity.id
_entity.type
_entity.pdbx_description
1 polymer ?
#
loop_
_entity_poly.entity_id
_entity_poly.type
_entity_poly.pdbx_seq_one_letter_code
_entity_poly.pdbx_strand_id
1 'polypeptide(L)'
;MKNFIQGMYQKKHFARRLISVILAVIVMGFALSWLVLVNFGTDPCTSMNLAISGRLGMSLGNWQALLNCLLFIIVILWGREYIGFGTLANMFLVGYSIDFFSWVWSKVLPDGLFDSMAVRLGVLLPALAVFVVAAGVYMVTELGTAPYDAIPF
;
A
#
# COMPACT_ATOMS: atom_id res chain seq x y z
N MET A 1 -11.26 -14.45 20.39
CA MET A 1 -11.72 -13.46 19.41
C MET A 1 -12.24 -12.19 20.05
N LYS A 2 -13.19 -12.22 21.01
CA LYS A 2 -13.70 -11.02 21.72
C LYS A 2 -12.60 -10.17 22.37
N ASN A 3 -11.65 -10.78 23.07
CA ASN A 3 -10.57 -10.07 23.78
C ASN A 3 -9.58 -9.39 22.82
N PHE A 4 -9.36 -9.95 21.62
CA PHE A 4 -8.49 -9.37 20.60
C PHE A 4 -9.11 -8.12 19.96
N ILE A 5 -10.38 -8.22 19.58
CA ILE A 5 -11.13 -7.09 19.01
C ILE A 5 -11.29 -5.97 20.04
N GLN A 6 -11.60 -6.31 21.30
CA GLN A 6 -11.67 -5.32 22.38
C GLN A 6 -10.34 -4.64 22.65
N GLY A 7 -9.21 -5.37 22.59
CA GLY A 7 -7.87 -4.78 22.74
C GLY A 7 -7.51 -3.77 21.64
N MET A 8 -8.00 -3.95 20.40
CA MET A 8 -7.80 -3.00 19.31
C MET A 8 -8.57 -1.69 19.53
N TYR A 9 -9.82 -1.75 20.05
CA TYR A 9 -10.62 -0.56 20.30
C TYR A 9 -10.18 0.21 21.56
N GLN A 10 -9.53 -0.45 22.53
CA GLN A 10 -9.09 0.17 23.79
C GLN A 10 -7.77 0.93 23.68
N LYS A 11 -7.10 0.93 22.50
CA LYS A 11 -5.89 1.75 22.31
C LYS A 11 -6.22 3.23 22.47
N LYS A 12 -5.44 3.90 23.32
CA LYS A 12 -5.57 5.34 23.56
C LYS A 12 -5.54 6.11 22.24
N HIS A 13 -6.53 6.99 22.02
CA HIS A 13 -6.68 7.76 20.77
C HIS A 13 -6.93 6.91 19.51
N PHE A 14 -7.68 5.81 19.60
CA PHE A 14 -7.99 4.91 18.47
C PHE A 14 -8.44 5.64 17.20
N ALA A 15 -9.36 6.61 17.29
CA ALA A 15 -9.86 7.36 16.15
C ALA A 15 -8.73 8.12 15.41
N ARG A 16 -7.81 8.74 16.14
CA ARG A 16 -6.65 9.43 15.54
C ARG A 16 -5.73 8.44 14.84
N ARG A 17 -5.43 7.30 15.46
CA ARG A 17 -4.60 6.24 14.87
C ARG A 17 -5.25 5.68 13.60
N LEU A 18 -6.56 5.48 13.60
CA LEU A 18 -7.31 4.99 12.44
C LEU A 18 -7.25 5.99 11.27
N ILE A 19 -7.48 7.27 11.54
CA ILE A 19 -7.35 8.32 10.51
C ILE A 19 -5.92 8.36 9.98
N SER A 20 -4.92 8.30 10.86
CA SER A 20 -3.51 8.29 10.46
C SER A 20 -3.16 7.10 9.57
N VAL A 21 -3.67 5.90 9.87
CA VAL A 21 -3.48 4.70 9.03
C VAL A 21 -4.08 4.90 7.64
N ILE A 22 -5.33 5.35 7.57
CA ILE A 22 -6.02 5.54 6.28
C ILE A 22 -5.27 6.56 5.43
N LEU A 23 -4.91 7.71 6.03
CA LEU A 23 -4.16 8.74 5.31
C LEU A 23 -2.77 8.24 4.89
N ALA A 24 -2.04 7.56 5.77
CA ALA A 24 -0.74 7.00 5.45
C ALA A 24 -0.81 6.02 4.27
N VAL A 25 -1.80 5.11 4.27
CA VAL A 25 -1.99 4.13 3.19
C VAL A 25 -2.33 4.81 1.85
N ILE A 26 -3.18 5.85 1.86
CA ILE A 26 -3.49 6.62 0.65
C ILE A 26 -2.24 7.35 0.14
N VAL A 27 -1.46 7.97 1.04
CA VAL A 27 -0.21 8.67 0.68
C VAL A 27 0.85 7.67 0.18
N MET A 28 0.92 6.47 0.74
CA MET A 28 1.76 5.38 0.19
C MET A 28 1.36 5.05 -1.25
N GLY A 29 0.06 4.85 -1.51
CA GLY A 29 -0.44 4.58 -2.87
C GLY A 29 -0.16 5.74 -3.84
N PHE A 30 -0.30 6.99 -3.39
CA PHE A 30 0.09 8.17 -4.15
C PHE A 30 1.58 8.14 -4.52
N ALA A 31 2.46 7.92 -3.55
CA ALA A 31 3.90 7.86 -3.80
C ALA A 31 4.28 6.70 -4.72
N LEU A 32 3.69 5.52 -4.50
CA LEU A 32 3.92 4.34 -5.35
C LEU A 32 3.46 4.57 -6.79
N SER A 33 2.36 5.28 -7.02
CA SER A 33 1.92 5.63 -8.39
C SER A 33 2.96 6.46 -9.14
N TRP A 34 3.67 7.37 -8.47
CA TRP A 34 4.80 8.10 -9.05
C TRP A 34 6.00 7.19 -9.34
N LEU A 35 6.33 6.27 -8.43
CA LEU A 35 7.41 5.31 -8.64
C LEU A 35 7.12 4.39 -9.83
N VAL A 36 5.87 4.01 -10.05
CA VAL A 36 5.43 3.26 -11.24
C VAL A 36 5.67 4.07 -12.51
N LEU A 37 5.32 5.37 -12.54
CA LEU A 37 5.54 6.25 -13.68
C LEU A 37 7.02 6.47 -13.99
N VAL A 38 7.85 6.62 -12.97
CA VAL A 38 9.31 6.75 -13.11
C VAL A 38 9.93 5.51 -13.77
N ASN A 39 9.33 4.33 -13.59
CA ASN A 39 9.73 3.06 -14.20
C ASN A 39 11.20 2.66 -13.96
N PHE A 40 11.72 2.94 -12.76
CA PHE A 40 13.00 2.40 -12.26
C PHE A 40 12.82 1.22 -11.32
N GLY A 41 11.58 0.74 -11.19
CA GLY A 41 11.14 -0.25 -10.24
C GLY A 41 10.47 0.39 -9.03
N THR A 42 9.81 -0.45 -8.26
CA THR A 42 9.17 -0.11 -6.99
C THR A 42 9.70 -1.07 -5.93
N ASP A 43 9.03 -1.16 -4.78
CA ASP A 43 9.32 -2.24 -3.84
C ASP A 43 9.06 -3.63 -4.47
N PRO A 44 9.71 -4.70 -3.96
CA PRO A 44 9.61 -6.02 -4.56
C PRO A 44 8.17 -6.55 -4.64
N CYS A 45 7.35 -6.27 -3.63
CA CYS A 45 5.96 -6.72 -3.58
C CYS A 45 5.12 -6.03 -4.67
N THR A 46 5.20 -4.70 -4.76
CA THR A 46 4.48 -3.94 -5.78
C THR A 46 4.95 -4.32 -7.19
N SER A 47 6.26 -4.49 -7.41
CA SER A 47 6.81 -4.90 -8.70
C SER A 47 6.31 -6.27 -9.15
N MET A 48 6.27 -7.24 -8.22
CA MET A 48 5.69 -8.57 -8.47
C MET A 48 4.21 -8.45 -8.83
N ASN A 49 3.44 -7.70 -8.06
CA ASN A 49 2.00 -7.53 -8.27
C ASN A 49 1.68 -6.84 -9.60
N LEU A 50 2.46 -5.83 -10.01
CA LEU A 50 2.35 -5.18 -11.31
C LEU A 50 2.59 -6.18 -12.46
N ALA A 51 3.64 -6.99 -12.35
CA ALA A 51 3.97 -7.97 -13.38
C ALA A 51 2.87 -9.03 -13.55
N ILE A 52 2.29 -9.51 -12.44
CA ILE A 52 1.25 -10.53 -12.47
C ILE A 52 -0.08 -9.93 -12.93
N SER A 53 -0.50 -8.79 -12.38
CA SER A 53 -1.75 -8.12 -12.77
C SER A 53 -1.76 -7.79 -14.26
N GLY A 54 -0.64 -7.29 -14.80
CA GLY A 54 -0.49 -7.01 -16.23
C GLY A 54 -0.63 -8.27 -17.11
N ARG A 55 -0.08 -9.41 -16.69
CA ARG A 55 -0.26 -10.69 -17.41
C ARG A 55 -1.66 -11.24 -17.35
N LEU A 56 -2.38 -10.99 -16.26
CA LEU A 56 -3.77 -11.44 -16.06
C LEU A 56 -4.80 -10.48 -16.66
N GLY A 57 -4.38 -9.31 -17.16
CA GLY A 57 -5.29 -8.27 -17.66
C GLY A 57 -6.17 -7.66 -16.55
N MET A 58 -5.70 -7.69 -15.30
CA MET A 58 -6.40 -7.14 -14.15
C MET A 58 -5.79 -5.80 -13.73
N SER A 59 -6.58 -4.93 -13.08
CA SER A 59 -5.99 -3.78 -12.41
C SER A 59 -5.12 -4.24 -11.22
N LEU A 60 -4.12 -3.43 -10.86
CA LEU A 60 -3.24 -3.73 -9.74
C LEU A 60 -4.04 -3.89 -8.43
N GLY A 61 -5.02 -2.99 -8.19
CA GLY A 61 -5.86 -3.03 -7.00
C GLY A 61 -6.67 -4.32 -6.89
N ASN A 62 -7.28 -4.77 -8.00
CA ASN A 62 -8.05 -6.02 -8.01
C ASN A 62 -7.17 -7.24 -7.75
N TRP A 63 -6.02 -7.33 -8.41
CA TRP A 63 -5.07 -8.41 -8.19
C TRP A 63 -4.54 -8.41 -6.75
N GLN A 64 -4.11 -7.25 -6.26
CA GLN A 64 -3.56 -7.11 -4.91
C GLN A 64 -4.59 -7.42 -3.83
N ALA A 65 -5.85 -7.01 -4.01
CA ALA A 65 -6.94 -7.37 -3.11
C ALA A 65 -7.15 -8.89 -3.08
N LEU A 66 -7.18 -9.55 -4.24
CA LEU A 66 -7.31 -11.01 -4.33
C LEU A 66 -6.15 -11.72 -3.61
N LEU A 67 -4.91 -11.36 -3.93
CA LEU A 67 -3.72 -11.94 -3.30
C LEU A 67 -3.75 -11.73 -1.78
N ASN A 68 -4.03 -10.51 -1.32
CA ASN A 68 -4.11 -10.20 0.10
C ASN A 68 -5.23 -10.98 0.79
N CYS A 69 -6.37 -11.22 0.15
CA CYS A 69 -7.42 -12.08 0.70
C CYS A 69 -6.93 -13.53 0.89
N LEU A 70 -6.17 -14.07 -0.07
CA LEU A 70 -5.58 -15.41 0.05
C LEU A 70 -4.56 -15.46 1.20
N LEU A 71 -3.65 -14.48 1.27
CA LEU A 71 -2.66 -14.39 2.34
C LEU A 71 -3.33 -14.16 3.70
N PHE A 72 -4.42 -13.41 3.75
CA PHE A 72 -5.16 -13.15 4.99
C PHE A 72 -5.74 -14.43 5.60
N ILE A 73 -6.16 -15.39 4.77
CA ILE A 73 -6.58 -16.72 5.25
C ILE A 73 -5.43 -17.39 6.00
N ILE A 74 -4.20 -17.33 5.44
CA ILE A 74 -3.02 -17.88 6.08
C ILE A 74 -2.74 -17.18 7.40
N VAL A 75 -2.77 -15.85 7.42
CA VAL A 75 -2.53 -15.05 8.64
C VAL A 75 -3.60 -15.32 9.71
N ILE A 76 -4.86 -15.55 9.33
CA ILE A 76 -5.91 -15.97 10.30
C ILE A 76 -5.58 -17.31 10.96
N LEU A 77 -4.93 -18.22 10.25
CA LEU A 77 -4.60 -19.54 10.80
C LEU A 77 -3.38 -19.51 11.73
N TRP A 78 -2.32 -18.76 11.39
CA TRP A 78 -1.03 -18.79 12.08
C TRP A 78 -0.61 -17.47 12.75
N GLY A 79 -1.09 -16.31 12.27
CA GLY A 79 -0.61 -14.98 12.70
C GLY A 79 -1.71 -14.01 13.14
N ARG A 80 -2.71 -14.46 13.87
CA ARG A 80 -3.89 -13.64 14.27
C ARG A 80 -3.53 -12.37 15.04
N GLU A 81 -2.41 -12.38 15.73
CA GLU A 81 -1.93 -11.24 16.53
C GLU A 81 -1.51 -10.03 15.67
N TYR A 82 -1.17 -10.25 14.40
CA TYR A 82 -0.78 -9.19 13.45
C TYR A 82 -1.96 -8.54 12.73
N ILE A 83 -3.18 -9.10 12.88
CA ILE A 83 -4.39 -8.60 12.23
C ILE A 83 -4.93 -7.38 12.96
N GLY A 84 -5.15 -6.30 12.23
CA GLY A 84 -5.76 -5.08 12.74
C GLY A 84 -6.50 -4.29 11.68
N PHE A 85 -7.00 -3.12 12.03
CA PHE A 85 -7.63 -2.21 11.08
C PHE A 85 -6.66 -1.74 9.99
N GLY A 86 -5.37 -1.55 10.35
CA GLY A 86 -4.31 -1.23 9.40
C GLY A 86 -4.09 -2.34 8.37
N THR A 87 -4.24 -3.60 8.76
CA THR A 87 -4.17 -4.74 7.85
C THR A 87 -5.24 -4.64 6.77
N LEU A 88 -6.51 -4.41 7.15
CA LEU A 88 -7.61 -4.26 6.21
C LEU A 88 -7.44 -3.02 5.33
N ALA A 89 -7.02 -1.88 5.91
CA ALA A 89 -6.74 -0.68 5.16
C ALA A 89 -5.65 -0.91 4.10
N ASN A 90 -4.53 -1.53 4.48
CA ASN A 90 -3.45 -1.83 3.56
C ASN A 90 -3.88 -2.80 2.46
N MET A 91 -4.60 -3.89 2.81
CA MET A 91 -5.07 -4.90 1.85
C MET A 91 -5.80 -4.32 0.65
N PHE A 92 -6.65 -3.34 0.90
CA PHE A 92 -7.53 -2.80 -0.14
C PHE A 92 -7.08 -1.43 -0.64
N LEU A 93 -6.72 -0.51 0.27
CA LEU A 93 -6.52 0.89 -0.12
C LEU A 93 -5.22 1.12 -0.89
N VAL A 94 -4.13 0.40 -0.63
CA VAL A 94 -2.85 0.64 -1.34
C VAL A 94 -3.01 0.42 -2.83
N GLY A 95 -3.47 -0.77 -3.26
CA GLY A 95 -3.60 -1.12 -4.67
C GLY A 95 -4.59 -0.22 -5.41
N TYR A 96 -5.78 0.01 -4.82
CA TYR A 96 -6.77 0.91 -5.44
C TYR A 96 -6.31 2.37 -5.44
N SER A 97 -5.52 2.82 -4.46
CA SER A 97 -4.93 4.16 -4.49
C SER A 97 -3.92 4.29 -5.63
N ILE A 98 -3.08 3.28 -5.86
CA ILE A 98 -2.15 3.28 -6.99
C ILE A 98 -2.93 3.35 -8.32
N ASP A 99 -3.95 2.52 -8.49
CA ASP A 99 -4.78 2.52 -9.71
C ASP A 99 -5.45 3.89 -9.91
N PHE A 100 -6.04 4.46 -8.86
CA PHE A 100 -6.70 5.77 -8.90
C PHE A 100 -5.73 6.88 -9.30
N PHE A 101 -4.60 6.99 -8.61
CA PHE A 101 -3.63 8.04 -8.94
C PHE A 101 -2.99 7.83 -10.30
N SER A 102 -2.69 6.59 -10.71
CA SER A 102 -2.20 6.29 -12.05
C SER A 102 -3.19 6.71 -13.13
N TRP A 103 -4.50 6.49 -12.89
CA TRP A 103 -5.55 6.99 -13.77
C TRP A 103 -5.59 8.53 -13.81
N VAL A 104 -5.46 9.20 -12.66
CA VAL A 104 -5.38 10.69 -12.61
C VAL A 104 -4.19 11.18 -13.44
N TRP A 105 -3.02 10.58 -13.24
CA TRP A 105 -1.81 10.98 -13.97
C TRP A 105 -1.94 10.79 -15.48
N SER A 106 -2.60 9.72 -15.93
CA SER A 106 -2.86 9.50 -17.36
C SER A 106 -3.76 10.55 -17.99
N LYS A 107 -4.48 11.37 -17.19
CA LYS A 107 -5.33 12.47 -17.67
C LYS A 107 -4.70 13.85 -17.54
N VAL A 108 -3.81 14.03 -16.58
CA VAL A 108 -3.27 15.33 -16.19
C VAL A 108 -1.88 15.56 -16.78
N LEU A 109 -1.06 14.51 -16.86
CA LEU A 109 0.31 14.63 -17.31
C LEU A 109 0.39 14.53 -18.84
N PRO A 110 1.24 15.36 -19.48
CA PRO A 110 1.45 15.26 -20.91
C PRO A 110 2.19 13.97 -21.28
N ASP A 111 1.86 13.40 -22.42
CA ASP A 111 2.56 12.25 -22.98
C ASP A 111 4.05 12.55 -23.15
N GLY A 112 4.90 11.58 -22.82
CA GLY A 112 6.35 11.70 -22.96
C GLY A 112 7.07 12.49 -21.85
N LEU A 113 6.37 12.99 -20.81
CA LEU A 113 7.01 13.70 -19.70
C LEU A 113 8.14 12.87 -19.04
N PHE A 114 7.93 11.57 -18.92
CA PHE A 114 8.88 10.64 -18.33
C PHE A 114 9.88 10.01 -19.32
N ASP A 115 9.96 10.52 -20.55
CA ASP A 115 11.01 10.11 -21.49
C ASP A 115 12.37 10.68 -21.08
N SER A 116 12.37 11.83 -20.42
CA SER A 116 13.57 12.48 -19.90
C SER A 116 14.09 11.81 -18.62
N MET A 117 15.35 11.38 -18.64
CA MET A 117 16.03 10.83 -17.44
C MET A 117 16.08 11.84 -16.29
N ALA A 118 16.24 13.14 -16.59
CA ALA A 118 16.28 14.19 -15.58
C ALA A 118 14.94 14.30 -14.82
N VAL A 119 13.81 14.21 -15.55
CA VAL A 119 12.47 14.21 -14.93
C VAL A 119 12.28 12.97 -14.06
N ARG A 120 12.66 11.80 -14.57
CA ARG A 120 12.58 10.54 -13.79
C ARG A 120 13.35 10.62 -12.49
N LEU A 121 14.60 11.07 -12.52
CA LEU A 121 15.43 11.23 -11.32
C LEU A 121 14.88 12.32 -10.38
N GLY A 122 14.40 13.42 -10.95
CA GLY A 122 13.80 14.52 -10.17
C GLY A 122 12.54 14.11 -9.40
N VAL A 123 11.75 13.17 -9.96
CA VAL A 123 10.53 12.67 -9.32
C VAL A 123 10.82 11.48 -8.39
N LEU A 124 11.82 10.64 -8.71
CA LEU A 124 12.16 9.45 -7.94
C LEU A 124 12.42 9.76 -6.46
N LEU A 125 13.33 10.70 -6.19
CA LEU A 125 13.76 11.00 -4.82
C LEU A 125 12.64 11.55 -3.94
N PRO A 126 11.85 12.56 -4.38
CA PRO A 126 10.69 13.01 -3.62
C PRO A 126 9.64 11.92 -3.41
N ALA A 127 9.33 11.14 -4.44
CA ALA A 127 8.36 10.05 -4.34
C ALA A 127 8.82 8.99 -3.32
N LEU A 128 10.09 8.60 -3.36
CA LEU A 128 10.67 7.67 -2.41
C LEU A 128 10.64 8.22 -0.97
N ALA A 129 10.99 9.50 -0.78
CA ALA A 129 10.95 10.14 0.52
C ALA A 129 9.52 10.17 1.10
N VAL A 130 8.52 10.52 0.28
CA VAL A 130 7.11 10.50 0.69
C VAL A 130 6.66 9.08 1.04
N PHE A 131 7.05 8.08 0.25
CA PHE A 131 6.75 6.68 0.52
C PHE A 131 7.32 6.23 1.88
N VAL A 132 8.59 6.49 2.14
CA VAL A 132 9.26 6.09 3.39
C VAL A 132 8.61 6.75 4.60
N VAL A 133 8.29 8.05 4.51
CA VAL A 133 7.62 8.77 5.61
C VAL A 133 6.22 8.19 5.85
N ALA A 134 5.45 7.95 4.79
CA ALA A 134 4.11 7.38 4.91
C ALA A 134 4.14 5.97 5.48
N ALA A 135 5.08 5.12 5.05
CA ALA A 135 5.29 3.79 5.61
C ALA A 135 5.67 3.85 7.10
N GLY A 136 6.55 4.79 7.49
CA GLY A 136 6.89 5.02 8.89
C GLY A 136 5.67 5.43 9.73
N VAL A 137 4.84 6.35 9.23
CA VAL A 137 3.59 6.74 9.90
C VAL A 137 2.64 5.53 10.03
N TYR A 138 2.49 4.73 8.97
CA TYR A 138 1.70 3.51 9.01
C TYR A 138 2.16 2.56 10.13
N MET A 139 3.46 2.28 10.23
CA MET A 139 4.04 1.38 11.24
C MET A 139 3.83 1.90 12.67
N VAL A 140 4.01 3.18 12.92
CA VAL A 140 3.85 3.81 14.26
C VAL A 140 2.41 3.74 14.78
N THR A 141 1.42 3.56 13.90
CA THR A 141 0.03 3.44 14.34
C THR A 141 -0.26 2.15 15.12
N GLU A 142 0.54 1.09 14.92
CA GLU A 142 0.37 -0.22 15.58
C GLU A 142 -1.06 -0.81 15.45
N LEU A 143 -1.75 -0.54 14.36
CA LEU A 143 -3.10 -1.05 14.08
C LEU A 143 -3.11 -2.32 13.21
N GLY A 144 -1.99 -3.05 13.18
CA GLY A 144 -1.80 -4.26 12.39
C GLY A 144 -0.86 -4.05 11.21
N THR A 145 -0.36 -5.14 10.65
CA THR A 145 0.56 -5.17 9.51
C THR A 145 -0.14 -5.65 8.24
N ALA A 146 0.41 -5.36 7.08
CA ALA A 146 -0.10 -5.94 5.84
C ALA A 146 -0.01 -7.48 5.88
N PRO A 147 -0.93 -8.22 5.25
CA PRO A 147 -0.91 -9.68 5.31
C PRO A 147 0.42 -10.28 4.84
N TYR A 148 1.01 -9.72 3.80
CA TYR A 148 2.27 -10.20 3.26
C TYR A 148 3.46 -9.91 4.20
N ASP A 149 3.42 -8.81 4.96
CA ASP A 149 4.44 -8.45 5.95
C ASP A 149 4.35 -9.30 7.23
N ALA A 150 3.18 -9.91 7.47
CA ALA A 150 2.96 -10.77 8.63
C ALA A 150 3.47 -12.21 8.42
N ILE A 151 3.69 -12.66 7.18
CA ILE A 151 4.11 -14.04 6.87
C ILE A 151 5.49 -14.40 7.42
N PRO A 152 6.51 -13.51 7.42
CA PRO A 152 7.83 -13.86 7.94
C PRO A 152 7.91 -14.08 9.45
N PHE A 153 6.88 -13.73 10.20
CA PHE A 153 6.82 -13.86 11.67
C PHE A 153 5.99 -15.06 12.10
#